data_7010f979025ffbb52580558acac0b40c
#
_entry.id   7010f979025ffbb52580558acac0b40c
#
_cell.length_a   1.000
_cell.length_b   1.000
_cell.length_c   1.000
_cell.angle_alpha   90.00
_cell.angle_beta   90.00
_cell.angle_gamma   90.00
#
_symmetry.space_group_name_H-M   'P 1'
#
loop_
_entity.id
_entity.type
_entity.pdbx_description
1 polymer ?
#
loop_
_entity_poly.entity_id
_entity_poly.type
_entity_poly.pdbx_seq_one_letter_code
_entity_poly.pdbx_strand_id
1 'polypeptide(L)'
;MSNYSIGIDLGGTKILIGLVDRQSGQVLHSVKKKNKKEKGIENISRKMLSGINELLEESDVNLSDIQSIGVAAAGQIDRENGIILGAPNLDCFDFNIKELLEGEYKLPVYLANDVEAATLGALKFGAGRGCDDLVCVFVGTGVGSCIVKDGRIIRGATGTAGELGHIIVDLNGRPCGCGAHGCLEAYASRSA
;
A
#
# COMPACT_ATOMS: atom_id res chain seq x y z
N MET A 1 4.81 23.96 12.51
CA MET A 1 4.89 23.17 11.24
C MET A 1 4.30 21.81 11.55
N SER A 2 3.35 21.34 10.74
CA SER A 2 2.74 20.03 10.95
C SER A 2 3.78 18.91 10.79
N ASN A 3 3.96 18.10 11.83
CA ASN A 3 5.02 17.10 11.91
C ASN A 3 4.53 15.70 11.54
N TYR A 4 3.23 15.52 11.33
CA TYR A 4 2.62 14.21 11.20
C TYR A 4 2.05 13.97 9.80
N SER A 5 1.91 12.71 9.45
CA SER A 5 1.12 12.23 8.33
C SER A 5 0.31 11.02 8.77
N ILE A 6 -0.81 10.78 8.09
CA ILE A 6 -1.58 9.56 8.27
C ILE A 6 -1.17 8.58 7.19
N GLY A 7 -0.80 7.35 7.59
CA GLY A 7 -0.55 6.24 6.70
C GLY A 7 -1.70 5.23 6.74
N ILE A 8 -2.19 4.79 5.59
CA ILE A 8 -3.24 3.78 5.47
C ILE A 8 -2.71 2.58 4.69
N ASP A 9 -2.72 1.40 5.29
CA ASP A 9 -2.49 0.11 4.62
C ASP A 9 -3.84 -0.54 4.34
N LEU A 10 -4.26 -0.51 3.08
CA LEU A 10 -5.55 -1.01 2.62
C LEU A 10 -5.43 -2.47 2.17
N GLY A 11 -5.55 -3.39 3.12
CA GLY A 11 -5.48 -4.82 2.87
C GLY A 11 -6.85 -5.50 2.77
N GLY A 12 -6.88 -6.66 2.11
CA GLY A 12 -8.12 -7.43 1.91
C GLY A 12 -8.77 -7.96 3.19
N THR A 13 -8.02 -8.10 4.28
CA THR A 13 -8.53 -8.64 5.56
C THR A 13 -8.61 -7.59 6.67
N LYS A 14 -7.85 -6.53 6.55
CA LYS A 14 -7.72 -5.45 7.52
C LYS A 14 -7.34 -4.16 6.82
N ILE A 15 -7.72 -3.05 7.41
CA ILE A 15 -7.22 -1.72 7.10
C ILE A 15 -6.46 -1.26 8.34
N LEU A 16 -5.18 -0.90 8.17
CA LEU A 16 -4.37 -0.30 9.23
C LEU A 16 -4.25 1.18 8.94
N ILE A 17 -4.46 2.00 9.96
CA ILE A 17 -4.37 3.45 9.86
C ILE A 17 -3.42 3.89 10.97
N GLY A 18 -2.35 4.59 10.61
CA GLY A 18 -1.31 4.99 11.54
C GLY A 18 -1.01 6.47 11.50
N LEU A 19 -0.78 7.06 12.66
CA LEU A 19 -0.19 8.38 12.83
C LEU A 19 1.32 8.23 12.77
N VAL A 20 1.96 8.88 11.81
CA VAL A 20 3.38 8.75 11.54
C VAL A 20 4.09 10.08 11.77
N ASP A 21 5.12 10.06 12.60
CA ASP A 21 6.07 11.17 12.69
C ASP A 21 6.91 11.22 11.42
N ARG A 22 6.86 12.35 10.72
CA ARG A 22 7.49 12.50 9.37
C ARG A 22 9.00 12.58 9.41
N GLN A 23 9.57 12.92 10.54
CA GLN A 23 11.01 13.05 10.71
C GLN A 23 11.66 11.70 11.00
N SER A 24 11.08 10.96 11.93
CA SER A 24 11.63 9.67 12.37
C SER A 24 11.07 8.46 11.60
N GLY A 25 9.88 8.59 10.98
CA GLY A 25 9.12 7.48 10.42
C GLY A 25 8.45 6.59 11.45
N GLN A 26 8.47 6.99 12.72
CA GLN A 26 7.86 6.22 13.80
C GLN A 26 6.33 6.29 13.70
N VAL A 27 5.67 5.15 13.83
CA VAL A 27 4.22 5.07 14.02
C VAL A 27 3.93 5.32 15.50
N LEU A 28 3.31 6.46 15.80
CA LEU A 28 3.03 6.91 17.15
C LEU A 28 1.75 6.29 17.71
N HIS A 29 0.74 6.17 16.86
CA HIS A 29 -0.53 5.55 17.20
C HIS A 29 -1.09 4.80 15.99
N SER A 30 -1.93 3.78 16.20
CA SER A 30 -2.52 3.04 15.08
C SER A 30 -3.87 2.45 15.42
N VAL A 31 -4.78 2.54 14.45
CA VAL A 31 -6.13 1.96 14.49
C VAL A 31 -6.23 0.85 13.46
N LYS A 32 -6.93 -0.24 13.81
CA LYS A 32 -7.13 -1.39 12.94
C LYS A 32 -8.61 -1.67 12.74
N LYS A 33 -9.07 -1.63 11.49
CA LYS A 33 -10.42 -2.04 11.10
C LYS A 33 -10.39 -3.41 10.41
N LYS A 34 -11.28 -4.32 10.82
CA LYS A 34 -11.44 -5.63 10.16
C LYS A 34 -12.17 -5.47 8.83
N ASN A 35 -11.66 -6.14 7.77
CA ASN A 35 -12.23 -6.04 6.41
C ASN A 35 -12.69 -7.39 5.82
N LYS A 36 -12.86 -8.43 6.66
CA LYS A 36 -13.11 -9.80 6.19
C LYS A 36 -14.52 -10.07 5.65
N LYS A 37 -15.55 -9.42 6.18
CA LYS A 37 -16.96 -9.80 5.94
C LYS A 37 -17.69 -8.92 4.93
N GLU A 38 -17.27 -7.71 4.78
CA GLU A 38 -17.91 -6.71 3.93
C GLU A 38 -16.84 -6.08 3.06
N LYS A 39 -16.94 -6.30 1.78
CA LYS A 39 -16.04 -5.73 0.76
C LYS A 39 -16.78 -4.63 -0.01
N GLY A 40 -16.11 -4.03 -0.96
CA GLY A 40 -16.67 -2.99 -1.82
C GLY A 40 -16.37 -1.56 -1.32
N ILE A 41 -16.53 -0.63 -2.23
CA ILE A 41 -16.11 0.76 -2.08
C ILE A 41 -16.76 1.45 -0.87
N GLU A 42 -18.08 1.31 -0.71
CA GLU A 42 -18.81 1.96 0.39
C GLU A 42 -18.30 1.54 1.76
N ASN A 43 -18.07 0.24 1.93
CA ASN A 43 -17.60 -0.29 3.20
C ASN A 43 -16.14 0.10 3.48
N ILE A 44 -15.29 0.08 2.46
CA ILE A 44 -13.89 0.55 2.56
C ILE A 44 -13.87 2.02 2.95
N SER A 45 -14.64 2.87 2.26
CA SER A 45 -14.76 4.30 2.54
C SER A 45 -15.18 4.56 3.98
N ARG A 46 -16.27 3.96 4.41
CA ARG A 46 -16.79 4.09 5.78
C ARG A 46 -15.75 3.69 6.84
N LYS A 47 -15.04 2.58 6.62
CA LYS A 47 -14.00 2.08 7.55
C LYS A 47 -12.78 2.98 7.60
N MET A 48 -12.34 3.51 6.45
CA MET A 48 -11.24 4.46 6.43
C MET A 48 -11.59 5.75 7.16
N LEU A 49 -12.73 6.36 6.83
CA LEU A 49 -13.18 7.59 7.49
C LEU A 49 -13.35 7.40 8.99
N SER A 50 -14.06 6.34 9.41
CA SER A 50 -14.23 6.04 10.85
C SER A 50 -12.91 5.74 11.55
N GLY A 51 -11.96 5.11 10.86
CA GLY A 51 -10.67 4.79 11.44
C GLY A 51 -9.73 5.98 11.55
N ILE A 52 -9.79 6.93 10.60
CA ILE A 52 -9.04 8.20 10.70
C ILE A 52 -9.57 9.03 11.86
N ASN A 53 -10.90 9.16 12.00
CA ASN A 53 -11.50 9.92 13.10
C ASN A 53 -11.13 9.31 14.46
N GLU A 54 -11.23 7.98 14.62
CA GLU A 54 -10.80 7.27 15.82
C GLU A 54 -9.30 7.50 16.11
N LEU A 55 -8.45 7.46 15.07
CA LEU A 55 -7.02 7.73 15.22
C LEU A 55 -6.75 9.13 15.78
N LEU A 56 -7.44 10.14 15.25
CA LEU A 56 -7.28 11.53 15.71
C LEU A 56 -7.79 11.72 17.14
N GLU A 57 -8.93 11.12 17.48
CA GLU A 57 -9.48 11.15 18.84
C GLU A 57 -8.57 10.47 19.86
N GLU A 58 -8.05 9.28 19.54
CA GLU A 58 -7.21 8.50 20.46
C GLU A 58 -5.78 9.02 20.59
N SER A 59 -5.26 9.72 19.57
CA SER A 59 -3.89 10.26 19.58
C SER A 59 -3.77 11.66 20.17
N ASP A 60 -4.89 12.32 20.46
CA ASP A 60 -4.94 13.73 20.94
C ASP A 60 -4.22 14.70 19.99
N VAL A 61 -4.23 14.40 18.67
CA VAL A 61 -3.61 15.19 17.61
C VAL A 61 -4.68 15.86 16.76
N ASN A 62 -4.54 17.18 16.55
CA ASN A 62 -5.46 17.91 15.70
C ASN A 62 -5.21 17.66 14.21
N LEU A 63 -6.28 17.71 13.41
CA LEU A 63 -6.17 17.60 11.96
C LEU A 63 -5.22 18.66 11.35
N SER A 64 -5.13 19.84 11.95
CA SER A 64 -4.20 20.91 11.55
C SER A 64 -2.72 20.54 11.69
N ASP A 65 -2.38 19.53 12.48
CA ASP A 65 -1.02 19.04 12.68
C ASP A 65 -0.65 17.96 11.65
N ILE A 66 -1.62 17.49 10.88
CA ILE A 66 -1.44 16.51 9.79
C ILE A 66 -1.10 17.23 8.49
N GLN A 67 -0.05 16.79 7.80
CA GLN A 67 0.38 17.38 6.54
C GLN A 67 -0.18 16.68 5.31
N SER A 68 -0.39 15.37 5.40
CA SER A 68 -0.84 14.54 4.26
C SER A 68 -1.36 13.20 4.70
N ILE A 69 -2.10 12.55 3.80
CA ILE A 69 -2.54 11.17 3.94
C ILE A 69 -1.87 10.34 2.84
N GLY A 70 -1.17 9.27 3.23
CA GLY A 70 -0.62 8.28 2.30
C GLY A 70 -1.43 6.99 2.34
N VAL A 71 -1.82 6.47 1.18
CA VAL A 71 -2.55 5.20 1.07
C VAL A 71 -1.72 4.20 0.31
N ALA A 72 -1.51 3.04 0.91
CA ALA A 72 -0.93 1.87 0.27
C ALA A 72 -2.05 0.88 -0.04
N ALA A 73 -2.18 0.46 -1.30
CA ALA A 73 -3.20 -0.49 -1.72
C ALA A 73 -2.62 -1.56 -2.65
N ALA A 74 -3.03 -2.81 -2.44
CA ALA A 74 -2.72 -3.89 -3.37
C ALA A 74 -3.56 -3.73 -4.66
N GLY A 75 -3.01 -4.19 -5.80
CA GLY A 75 -3.68 -4.15 -7.10
C GLY A 75 -3.14 -3.09 -8.05
N GLN A 76 -3.90 -2.86 -9.12
CA GLN A 76 -3.57 -1.84 -10.13
C GLN A 76 -4.06 -0.48 -9.69
N ILE A 77 -3.20 0.52 -9.79
CA ILE A 77 -3.49 1.89 -9.35
C ILE A 77 -3.11 2.91 -10.43
N ASP A 78 -3.92 3.95 -10.55
CA ASP A 78 -3.55 5.22 -11.17
C ASP A 78 -3.06 6.16 -10.06
N ARG A 79 -1.76 6.30 -9.99
CA ARG A 79 -1.11 7.06 -8.91
C ARG A 79 -1.32 8.57 -9.06
N GLU A 80 -1.35 9.06 -10.30
CA GLU A 80 -1.47 10.49 -10.58
C GLU A 80 -2.86 11.00 -10.20
N ASN A 81 -3.89 10.26 -10.57
CA ASN A 81 -5.27 10.60 -10.27
C ASN A 81 -5.74 10.04 -8.92
N GLY A 82 -4.96 9.16 -8.26
CA GLY A 82 -5.29 8.58 -6.97
C GLY A 82 -6.45 7.59 -7.03
N ILE A 83 -6.51 6.80 -8.13
CA ILE A 83 -7.59 5.85 -8.40
C ILE A 83 -7.08 4.42 -8.22
N ILE A 84 -7.81 3.59 -7.50
CA ILE A 84 -7.64 2.14 -7.51
C ILE A 84 -8.40 1.62 -8.72
N LEU A 85 -7.65 1.27 -9.80
CA LEU A 85 -8.23 0.75 -11.04
C LEU A 85 -8.80 -0.65 -10.87
N GLY A 86 -8.12 -1.49 -10.07
CA GLY A 86 -8.56 -2.84 -9.81
C GLY A 86 -7.86 -3.47 -8.63
N ALA A 87 -8.63 -3.85 -7.61
CA ALA A 87 -8.19 -4.58 -6.42
C ALA A 87 -9.18 -5.71 -6.12
N PRO A 88 -9.07 -6.88 -6.80
CA PRO A 88 -10.01 -7.99 -6.64
C PRO A 88 -10.15 -8.48 -5.20
N ASN A 89 -9.05 -8.47 -4.44
CA ASN A 89 -9.05 -8.86 -3.03
C ASN A 89 -9.91 -7.95 -2.13
N LEU A 90 -10.18 -6.73 -2.60
CA LEU A 90 -10.99 -5.71 -1.92
C LEU A 90 -12.40 -5.61 -2.50
N ASP A 91 -12.67 -6.29 -3.63
CA ASP A 91 -13.86 -6.08 -4.44
C ASP A 91 -14.04 -4.59 -4.78
N CYS A 92 -12.97 -4.00 -5.30
CA CYS A 92 -12.86 -2.56 -5.52
C CYS A 92 -12.30 -2.29 -6.91
N PHE A 93 -13.06 -1.54 -7.72
CA PHE A 93 -12.72 -1.16 -9.10
C PHE A 93 -13.09 0.30 -9.33
N ASP A 94 -12.24 1.03 -10.07
CA ASP A 94 -12.43 2.43 -10.43
C ASP A 94 -12.75 3.35 -9.24
N PHE A 95 -12.09 3.12 -8.11
CA PHE A 95 -12.32 3.87 -6.88
C PHE A 95 -11.37 5.06 -6.74
N ASN A 96 -11.89 6.28 -6.87
CA ASN A 96 -11.13 7.51 -6.63
C ASN A 96 -11.00 7.77 -5.12
N ILE A 97 -9.99 7.13 -4.52
CA ILE A 97 -9.72 7.25 -3.08
C ILE A 97 -9.16 8.63 -2.71
N LYS A 98 -8.45 9.26 -3.65
CA LYS A 98 -7.90 10.60 -3.46
C LYS A 98 -9.02 11.62 -3.32
N GLU A 99 -9.99 11.61 -4.24
CA GLU A 99 -11.14 12.52 -4.19
C GLU A 99 -11.95 12.36 -2.90
N LEU A 100 -12.18 11.12 -2.47
CA LEU A 100 -12.87 10.85 -1.21
C LEU A 100 -12.17 11.49 -0.01
N LEU A 101 -10.87 11.22 0.16
CA LEU A 101 -10.13 11.65 1.34
C LEU A 101 -9.78 13.15 1.30
N GLU A 102 -9.43 13.69 0.12
CA GLU A 102 -9.20 15.14 -0.04
C GLU A 102 -10.49 15.93 0.15
N GLY A 103 -11.62 15.38 -0.30
CA GLY A 103 -12.94 15.94 -0.10
C GLY A 103 -13.32 16.07 1.38
N GLU A 104 -13.01 15.07 2.18
CA GLU A 104 -13.35 15.03 3.61
C GLU A 104 -12.36 15.84 4.47
N TYR A 105 -11.05 15.59 4.32
CA TYR A 105 -10.04 16.12 5.25
C TYR A 105 -9.34 17.39 4.76
N LYS A 106 -9.49 17.77 3.49
CA LYS A 106 -8.81 18.92 2.86
C LYS A 106 -7.28 18.85 2.97
N LEU A 107 -6.74 17.64 3.00
CA LEU A 107 -5.31 17.34 3.05
C LEU A 107 -4.85 16.68 1.75
N PRO A 108 -3.61 16.91 1.31
CA PRO A 108 -3.05 16.19 0.16
C PRO A 108 -3.06 14.68 0.38
N VAL A 109 -3.53 13.92 -0.63
CA VAL A 109 -3.60 12.45 -0.59
C VAL A 109 -2.69 11.84 -1.66
N TYR A 110 -1.90 10.85 -1.25
CA TYR A 110 -0.99 10.12 -2.13
C TYR A 110 -1.32 8.63 -2.11
N LEU A 111 -1.46 8.04 -3.30
CA LEU A 111 -1.72 6.62 -3.47
C LEU A 111 -0.47 5.92 -4.01
N ALA A 112 -0.12 4.78 -3.43
CA ALA A 112 0.95 3.90 -3.88
C ALA A 112 0.52 2.44 -3.84
N ASN A 113 1.18 1.59 -4.63
CA ASN A 113 1.08 0.15 -4.43
C ASN A 113 1.69 -0.23 -3.06
N ASP A 114 1.17 -1.28 -2.42
CA ASP A 114 1.58 -1.71 -1.08
C ASP A 114 3.08 -2.09 -1.00
N VAL A 115 3.60 -2.80 -2.01
CA VAL A 115 5.02 -3.17 -2.09
C VAL A 115 5.90 -1.93 -2.32
N GLU A 116 5.48 -1.00 -3.17
CA GLU A 116 6.19 0.27 -3.38
C GLU A 116 6.22 1.11 -2.10
N ALA A 117 5.08 1.25 -1.41
CA ALA A 117 5.00 2.02 -0.18
C ALA A 117 5.91 1.44 0.91
N ALA A 118 5.93 0.10 1.07
CA ALA A 118 6.81 -0.58 1.99
C ALA A 118 8.29 -0.39 1.61
N THR A 119 8.63 -0.42 0.32
CA THR A 119 9.98 -0.17 -0.19
C THR A 119 10.43 1.27 0.11
N LEU A 120 9.57 2.26 -0.10
CA LEU A 120 9.86 3.66 0.24
C LEU A 120 10.09 3.84 1.75
N GLY A 121 9.30 3.15 2.57
CA GLY A 121 9.49 3.10 4.02
C GLY A 121 10.85 2.52 4.40
N ALA A 122 11.23 1.39 3.79
CA ALA A 122 12.53 0.74 4.01
C ALA A 122 13.70 1.63 3.59
N LEU A 123 13.60 2.32 2.44
CA LEU A 123 14.59 3.27 1.95
C LEU A 123 14.79 4.45 2.91
N LYS A 124 13.69 5.05 3.34
CA LYS A 124 13.76 6.28 4.11
C LYS A 124 14.07 6.05 5.58
N PHE A 125 13.52 5.00 6.18
CA PHE A 125 13.53 4.79 7.62
C PHE A 125 14.07 3.42 8.06
N GLY A 126 14.21 2.48 7.14
CA GLY A 126 14.55 1.08 7.44
C GLY A 126 15.94 0.66 6.94
N ALA A 127 16.06 -0.64 6.62
CA ALA A 127 17.29 -1.30 6.22
C ALA A 127 17.88 -0.79 4.88
N GLY A 128 17.09 -0.10 4.07
CA GLY A 128 17.53 0.52 2.80
C GLY A 128 18.12 1.92 2.94
N ARG A 129 18.26 2.46 4.16
CA ARG A 129 18.82 3.80 4.36
C ARG A 129 20.24 3.89 3.83
N GLY A 130 20.46 4.91 2.98
CA GLY A 130 21.77 5.16 2.36
C GLY A 130 22.07 4.26 1.15
N CYS A 131 21.13 3.42 0.72
CA CYS A 131 21.24 2.66 -0.52
C CYS A 131 20.58 3.43 -1.67
N ASP A 132 21.29 3.61 -2.76
CA ASP A 132 20.73 4.17 -3.99
C ASP A 132 20.13 3.08 -4.88
N ASP A 133 20.67 1.86 -4.80
CA ASP A 133 20.25 0.70 -5.58
C ASP A 133 19.88 -0.46 -4.66
N LEU A 134 18.66 -0.96 -4.78
CA LEU A 134 18.22 -2.14 -4.02
C LEU A 134 17.03 -2.83 -4.70
N VAL A 135 16.84 -4.09 -4.37
CA VAL A 135 15.63 -4.85 -4.67
C VAL A 135 15.00 -5.26 -3.35
N CYS A 136 13.75 -4.86 -3.16
CA CYS A 136 12.93 -5.35 -2.05
C CYS A 136 12.08 -6.53 -2.53
N VAL A 137 12.06 -7.60 -1.77
CA VAL A 137 11.21 -8.78 -2.01
C VAL A 137 10.31 -9.00 -0.80
N PHE A 138 9.02 -9.06 -1.03
CA PHE A 138 8.01 -9.24 0.00
C PHE A 138 7.32 -10.59 -0.18
N VAL A 139 7.48 -11.48 0.79
CA VAL A 139 6.86 -12.81 0.79
C VAL A 139 5.70 -12.82 1.77
N GLY A 140 4.49 -12.86 1.22
CA GLY A 140 3.23 -12.87 1.96
C GLY A 140 2.24 -13.86 1.37
N THR A 141 0.99 -13.46 1.20
CA THR A 141 -0.02 -14.23 0.44
C THR A 141 0.46 -14.48 -0.98
N GLY A 142 1.17 -13.50 -1.59
CA GLY A 142 1.89 -13.61 -2.84
C GLY A 142 3.37 -13.30 -2.66
N VAL A 143 4.10 -13.15 -3.77
CA VAL A 143 5.48 -12.69 -3.84
C VAL A 143 5.52 -11.41 -4.66
N GLY A 144 5.66 -10.28 -3.97
CA GLY A 144 5.85 -8.98 -4.60
C GLY A 144 7.29 -8.52 -4.56
N SER A 145 7.69 -7.63 -5.46
CA SER A 145 8.99 -6.99 -5.40
C SER A 145 8.97 -5.58 -5.97
N CYS A 146 9.98 -4.82 -5.59
CA CYS A 146 10.16 -3.46 -6.05
C CYS A 146 11.65 -3.20 -6.26
N ILE A 147 11.98 -2.62 -7.40
CA ILE A 147 13.36 -2.29 -7.79
C ILE A 147 13.58 -0.79 -7.58
N VAL A 148 14.65 -0.45 -6.92
CA VAL A 148 15.12 0.93 -6.77
C VAL A 148 16.46 1.08 -7.46
N LYS A 149 16.60 2.12 -8.26
CA LYS A 149 17.82 2.51 -8.97
C LYS A 149 18.02 4.01 -8.82
N ASP A 150 19.22 4.43 -8.45
CA ASP A 150 19.57 5.83 -8.20
C ASP A 150 18.57 6.52 -7.24
N GLY A 151 18.19 5.83 -6.16
CA GLY A 151 17.24 6.32 -5.16
C GLY A 151 15.77 6.42 -5.64
N ARG A 152 15.44 5.89 -6.82
CA ARG A 152 14.11 5.97 -7.43
C ARG A 152 13.54 4.59 -7.75
N ILE A 153 12.25 4.43 -7.52
CA ILE A 153 11.53 3.20 -7.90
C ILE A 153 11.48 3.10 -9.42
N ILE A 154 11.92 1.97 -9.94
CA ILE A 154 11.78 1.58 -11.35
C ILE A 154 10.39 0.96 -11.55
N ARG A 155 9.57 1.62 -12.34
CA ARG A 155 8.19 1.19 -12.61
C ARG A 155 8.00 0.57 -14.00
N GLY A 156 8.93 0.86 -14.93
CA GLY A 156 8.75 0.50 -16.33
C GLY A 156 7.66 1.33 -17.03
N ALA A 157 7.41 1.03 -18.29
CA ALA A 157 6.47 1.77 -19.12
C ALA A 157 5.00 1.58 -18.71
N THR A 158 4.67 0.42 -18.13
CA THR A 158 3.31 0.04 -17.72
C THR A 158 3.09 0.05 -16.22
N GLY A 159 4.10 0.40 -15.43
CA GLY A 159 4.04 0.37 -13.97
C GLY A 159 4.20 -1.02 -13.35
N THR A 160 4.61 -2.02 -14.14
CA THR A 160 4.71 -3.44 -13.72
C THR A 160 6.15 -3.95 -13.64
N ALA A 161 7.15 -3.07 -13.62
CA ALA A 161 8.53 -3.51 -13.43
C ALA A 161 8.74 -4.11 -12.04
N GLY A 162 9.52 -5.19 -11.97
CA GLY A 162 9.83 -5.81 -10.70
C GLY A 162 8.84 -6.91 -10.27
N GLU A 163 8.01 -7.43 -11.17
CA GLU A 163 7.07 -8.53 -10.88
C GLU A 163 7.79 -9.88 -10.73
N LEU A 164 8.73 -9.97 -9.76
CA LEU A 164 9.58 -11.14 -9.51
C LEU A 164 8.76 -12.40 -9.20
N GLY A 165 7.63 -12.24 -8.51
CA GLY A 165 6.74 -13.37 -8.18
C GLY A 165 6.18 -14.07 -9.40
N HIS A 166 6.13 -13.40 -10.55
CA HIS A 166 5.55 -13.92 -11.79
C HIS A 166 6.58 -14.36 -12.84
N ILE A 167 7.87 -14.39 -12.50
CA ILE A 167 8.85 -15.05 -13.37
C ILE A 167 8.60 -16.56 -13.36
N ILE A 168 8.67 -17.19 -14.53
CA ILE A 168 8.47 -18.63 -14.69
C ILE A 168 9.76 -19.36 -14.27
N VAL A 169 9.68 -20.13 -13.19
CA VAL A 169 10.79 -20.95 -12.67
C VAL A 169 10.65 -22.42 -13.05
N ASP A 170 9.45 -22.85 -13.48
CA ASP A 170 9.16 -24.21 -13.94
C ASP A 170 8.12 -24.16 -15.07
N LEU A 171 8.53 -24.47 -16.32
CA LEU A 171 7.68 -24.36 -17.50
C LEU A 171 6.40 -25.23 -17.45
N ASN A 172 6.45 -26.36 -16.76
CA ASN A 172 5.32 -27.29 -16.60
C ASN A 172 4.80 -27.30 -15.15
N GLY A 173 5.04 -26.21 -14.42
CA GLY A 173 4.83 -26.14 -13.00
C GLY A 173 3.40 -25.84 -12.56
N ARG A 174 3.26 -25.53 -11.29
CA ARG A 174 1.98 -25.27 -10.61
C ARG A 174 1.23 -24.09 -11.25
N PRO A 175 -0.13 -24.12 -11.26
CA PRO A 175 -0.90 -22.97 -11.69
C PRO A 175 -0.67 -21.79 -10.73
N CYS A 176 -0.59 -20.57 -11.29
CA CYS A 176 -0.46 -19.33 -10.56
C CYS A 176 -1.78 -18.54 -10.61
N GLY A 177 -2.05 -17.77 -9.58
CA GLY A 177 -3.21 -16.89 -9.50
C GLY A 177 -3.28 -15.84 -10.63
N CYS A 178 -2.16 -15.53 -11.30
CA CYS A 178 -2.12 -14.65 -12.46
C CYS A 178 -2.61 -15.28 -13.77
N GLY A 179 -2.94 -16.57 -13.77
CA GLY A 179 -3.38 -17.33 -14.95
C GLY A 179 -2.26 -18.06 -15.68
N ALA A 180 -0.98 -17.83 -15.35
CA ALA A 180 0.15 -18.56 -15.89
C ALA A 180 0.45 -19.83 -15.06
N HIS A 181 1.45 -20.61 -15.51
CA HIS A 181 1.96 -21.77 -14.77
C HIS A 181 3.44 -21.58 -14.45
N GLY A 182 3.87 -22.13 -13.31
CA GLY A 182 5.27 -22.19 -12.91
C GLY A 182 5.87 -20.89 -12.42
N CYS A 183 5.07 -19.90 -12.06
CA CYS A 183 5.55 -18.67 -11.45
C CYS A 183 6.22 -18.93 -10.10
N LEU A 184 7.24 -18.16 -9.75
CA LEU A 184 7.92 -18.22 -8.46
C LEU A 184 6.92 -18.14 -7.28
N GLU A 185 5.92 -17.29 -7.37
CA GLU A 185 4.86 -17.13 -6.36
C GLU A 185 4.15 -18.44 -6.02
N ALA A 186 3.89 -19.29 -7.02
CA ALA A 186 3.24 -20.60 -6.84
C ALA A 186 4.08 -21.60 -6.00
N TYR A 187 5.33 -21.26 -5.69
CA TYR A 187 6.25 -22.09 -4.90
C TYR A 187 6.73 -21.41 -3.63
N ALA A 188 6.85 -20.08 -3.64
CA ALA A 188 7.52 -19.32 -2.57
C ALA A 188 6.58 -18.47 -1.71
N SER A 189 5.29 -18.36 -2.06
CA SER A 189 4.34 -17.62 -1.23
C SER A 189 3.88 -18.42 -0.02
N ARG A 190 3.17 -17.77 0.93
CA ARG A 190 2.57 -18.48 2.08
C ARG A 190 1.42 -19.40 1.69
N SER A 191 0.85 -19.20 0.52
CA SER A 191 -0.27 -19.97 -0.02
C SER A 191 0.17 -21.07 -0.99
N ALA A 192 1.47 -21.25 -1.17
CA ALA A 192 2.09 -22.23 -2.07
C ALA A 192 2.01 -23.69 -1.59
#